data_50d658b30bc4ef35e8e7500f811c9301
#
_entry.id   50d658b30bc4ef35e8e7500f811c9301
#
_cell.length_a   1.000
_cell.length_b   1.000
_cell.length_c   1.000
_cell.angle_alpha   90.00
_cell.angle_beta   90.00
_cell.angle_gamma   90.00
#
_symmetry.space_group_name_H-M   'P 1'
#
loop_
_entity.id
_entity.type
_entity.pdbx_description
1 polymer ?
#
loop_
_entity_poly.entity_id
_entity_poly.type
_entity_poly.pdbx_seq_one_letter_code
_entity_poly.pdbx_strand_id
1 'polypeptide(L)'
;MNNKDDMFQLMASLMKIGYPTPFFIAPANMSRKVYPALEPVRNYDINGKDMTSVGISIADTAAIMKTAREWKELLIEYKLLQNRETHLGHHNPHAGKRLFKTSGTRTSETDFIGMIATETGIDLKTIAADEDYTKPLAKLAAYDLTTLKQLTKYFIVNRDFKYLPVAPKNGNTLASLKRSYIITACKDQYSGLNTSMSHTYVEEIVNETAKTAVNAMFEDLRQTFRERIERNKWLSTATKTKALEKLNKMVIYCGKPEAWNTEWEAKDPQKTTAYDMVCDLFAQNVSITRSLMNQTSETAMFYSDWVLQNAYEANAFYSLQNNAIILLASNLTAPIYDKDKESFYNYAVMGATTLGHEMTHGFDNEGSNFDANGNMNEWWTPNDRREFEKLQNRMIQHFNKIKYAPGVYTKGKQTLGENIADLGGLEIAYESYMKTVKATEAERDRLGREFYRAFAQGWKQNATPDKISIYEEDEHAHPKVRVNGNVNMTDEWYRLFDIKSGKMYKAPSERITIW
;
A
#
# COMPACT_ATOMS: atom_id res chain seq x y z
N MET A 1 17.34 9.18 35.13
CA MET A 1 17.29 10.31 34.20
C MET A 1 16.82 11.53 34.95
N ASN A 2 17.65 12.54 34.97
CA ASN A 2 17.48 13.68 35.84
C ASN A 2 17.02 14.94 35.06
N ASN A 3 17.10 14.94 33.74
CA ASN A 3 16.73 16.06 32.90
C ASN A 3 16.06 15.58 31.57
N LYS A 4 15.60 16.53 30.74
CA LYS A 4 14.93 16.26 29.46
C LYS A 4 15.90 15.70 28.43
N ASP A 5 17.13 16.17 28.39
CA ASP A 5 18.13 15.72 27.40
C ASP A 5 18.46 14.25 27.61
N ASP A 6 18.58 13.79 28.85
CA ASP A 6 18.71 12.35 29.15
C ASP A 6 17.53 11.54 28.59
N MET A 7 16.31 12.10 28.63
CA MET A 7 15.12 11.42 28.09
C MET A 7 15.12 11.36 26.57
N PHE A 8 15.51 12.44 25.89
CA PHE A 8 15.62 12.45 24.44
C PHE A 8 16.76 11.55 23.97
N GLN A 9 17.87 11.53 24.68
CA GLN A 9 18.98 10.61 24.42
C GLN A 9 18.54 9.14 24.61
N LEU A 10 17.74 8.84 25.64
CA LEU A 10 17.15 7.51 25.80
C LEU A 10 16.22 7.15 24.65
N MET A 11 15.34 8.07 24.24
CA MET A 11 14.43 7.82 23.11
C MET A 11 15.23 7.53 21.82
N ALA A 12 16.27 8.30 21.54
CA ALA A 12 17.14 8.08 20.39
C ALA A 12 17.87 6.70 20.47
N SER A 13 18.37 6.35 21.63
CA SER A 13 18.99 5.04 21.87
C SER A 13 18.00 3.87 21.74
N LEU A 14 16.75 4.06 22.16
CA LEU A 14 15.68 3.10 21.96
C LEU A 14 15.36 2.93 20.47
N MET A 15 15.28 4.02 19.70
CA MET A 15 15.07 3.97 18.25
C MET A 15 16.21 3.23 17.53
N LYS A 16 17.45 3.36 17.99
CA LYS A 16 18.62 2.63 17.47
C LYS A 16 18.45 1.11 17.52
N ILE A 17 17.79 0.61 18.55
CA ILE A 17 17.54 -0.82 18.74
C ILE A 17 16.12 -1.23 18.35
N GLY A 18 15.44 -0.40 17.55
CA GLY A 18 14.14 -0.68 16.98
C GLY A 18 12.95 -0.51 17.93
N TYR A 19 13.14 0.12 19.10
CA TYR A 19 12.01 0.48 19.96
C TYR A 19 11.30 1.72 19.44
N PRO A 20 9.98 1.66 19.19
CA PRO A 20 9.23 2.86 18.94
C PRO A 20 9.21 3.74 20.19
N THR A 21 9.45 4.99 19.98
CA THR A 21 9.16 6.08 20.89
C THR A 21 7.85 6.73 20.38
N PRO A 22 7.54 8.01 20.63
CA PRO A 22 6.44 8.67 19.91
C PRO A 22 6.55 8.61 18.38
N PHE A 23 7.77 8.40 17.87
CA PHE A 23 8.09 8.21 16.46
C PHE A 23 9.01 7.01 16.25
N PHE A 24 9.09 6.52 15.01
CA PHE A 24 10.08 5.55 14.54
C PHE A 24 10.61 5.95 13.15
N ILE A 25 11.73 5.38 12.73
CA ILE A 25 12.30 5.63 11.41
C ILE A 25 11.93 4.48 10.47
N ALA A 26 11.37 4.81 9.32
CA ALA A 26 11.06 3.88 8.25
C ALA A 26 11.74 4.33 6.93
N PRO A 27 11.99 3.42 5.99
CA PRO A 27 12.37 3.80 4.64
C PRO A 27 11.15 4.35 3.88
N ALA A 28 11.33 5.38 3.08
CA ALA A 28 10.31 5.91 2.18
C ALA A 28 10.90 6.11 0.79
N ASN A 29 10.30 5.48 -0.21
CA ASN A 29 10.67 5.67 -1.59
C ASN A 29 10.04 6.95 -2.13
N MET A 30 10.88 7.82 -2.69
CA MET A 30 10.40 9.05 -3.34
C MET A 30 11.32 9.37 -4.51
N SER A 31 10.75 9.59 -5.68
CA SER A 31 11.52 9.99 -6.88
C SER A 31 12.71 9.03 -7.16
N ARG A 32 12.47 7.73 -7.02
CA ARG A 32 13.46 6.65 -7.21
C ARG A 32 14.68 6.73 -6.29
N LYS A 33 14.49 7.25 -5.10
CA LYS A 33 15.49 7.28 -4.03
C LYS A 33 14.83 6.97 -2.69
N VAL A 34 15.54 6.24 -1.83
CA VAL A 34 15.08 5.93 -0.49
C VAL A 34 15.48 7.03 0.48
N TYR A 35 14.50 7.62 1.13
CA TYR A 35 14.69 8.63 2.18
C TYR A 35 14.27 8.08 3.54
N PRO A 36 14.88 8.54 4.64
CA PRO A 36 14.35 8.28 5.96
C PRO A 36 13.01 9.00 6.13
N ALA A 37 12.01 8.30 6.66
CA ALA A 37 10.75 8.88 7.11
C ALA A 37 10.68 8.82 8.63
N LEU A 38 10.26 9.90 9.26
CA LEU A 38 9.92 9.91 10.67
C LEU A 38 8.42 9.67 10.81
N GLU A 39 8.04 8.47 11.22
CA GLU A 39 6.65 8.03 11.30
C GLU A 39 6.16 8.10 12.74
N PRO A 40 4.96 8.64 12.99
CA PRO A 40 4.33 8.52 14.30
C PRO A 40 3.87 7.07 14.53
N VAL A 41 3.99 6.60 15.78
CA VAL A 41 3.42 5.30 16.15
C VAL A 41 1.89 5.40 16.06
N ARG A 42 1.29 4.51 15.27
CA ARG A 42 -0.15 4.52 14.97
C ARG A 42 -0.96 3.59 15.87
N ASN A 43 -0.34 2.53 16.40
CA ASN A 43 -1.02 1.54 17.23
C ASN A 43 -0.99 1.95 18.70
N TYR A 44 -2.19 2.02 19.29
CA TYR A 44 -2.43 2.33 20.70
C TYR A 44 -3.29 1.22 21.29
N ASP A 45 -2.75 -0.02 21.25
CA ASP A 45 -3.53 -1.25 21.44
C ASP A 45 -3.71 -1.63 22.92
N ILE A 46 -2.82 -1.13 23.80
CA ILE A 46 -2.87 -1.50 25.22
C ILE A 46 -3.83 -0.61 25.99
N ASN A 47 -4.43 -1.19 27.02
CA ASN A 47 -5.32 -0.53 27.95
C ASN A 47 -4.77 -0.56 29.39
N GLY A 48 -5.48 0.08 30.33
CA GLY A 48 -5.03 0.17 31.72
C GLY A 48 -4.88 -1.18 32.42
N LYS A 49 -5.65 -2.22 32.04
CA LYS A 49 -5.50 -3.57 32.60
C LYS A 49 -4.22 -4.24 32.11
N ASP A 50 -3.83 -3.96 30.87
CA ASP A 50 -2.59 -4.49 30.30
C ASP A 50 -1.39 -3.88 31.01
N MET A 51 -1.38 -2.57 31.25
CA MET A 51 -0.36 -1.86 32.02
C MET A 51 -0.19 -2.43 33.43
N THR A 52 -1.30 -2.62 34.14
CA THR A 52 -1.25 -3.19 35.50
C THR A 52 -0.79 -4.64 35.52
N SER A 53 -1.07 -5.42 34.47
CA SER A 53 -0.63 -6.83 34.38
C SER A 53 0.87 -6.99 34.23
N VAL A 54 1.59 -5.96 33.79
CA VAL A 54 3.05 -5.92 33.73
C VAL A 54 3.69 -5.22 34.92
N GLY A 55 2.94 -5.01 35.99
CA GLY A 55 3.44 -4.51 37.29
C GLY A 55 3.47 -2.98 37.42
N ILE A 56 2.83 -2.24 36.53
CA ILE A 56 2.69 -0.78 36.67
C ILE A 56 1.58 -0.50 37.68
N SER A 57 1.80 0.42 38.61
CA SER A 57 0.81 0.80 39.62
C SER A 57 -0.47 1.38 38.97
N ILE A 58 -1.62 1.25 39.63
CA ILE A 58 -2.90 1.81 39.14
C ILE A 58 -2.79 3.33 38.95
N ALA A 59 -2.13 4.02 39.86
CA ALA A 59 -1.97 5.48 39.80
C ALA A 59 -1.08 5.88 38.59
N ASP A 60 0.06 5.21 38.40
CA ASP A 60 0.93 5.45 37.24
C ASP A 60 0.24 5.08 35.94
N THR A 61 -0.52 3.98 35.91
CA THR A 61 -1.29 3.55 34.75
C THR A 61 -2.27 4.64 34.30
N ALA A 62 -3.01 5.24 35.24
CA ALA A 62 -3.96 6.29 34.92
C ALA A 62 -3.27 7.51 34.27
N ALA A 63 -2.12 7.93 34.82
CA ALA A 63 -1.33 9.04 34.30
C ALA A 63 -0.72 8.72 32.92
N ILE A 64 -0.14 7.54 32.75
CA ILE A 64 0.45 7.07 31.47
C ILE A 64 -0.61 7.00 30.37
N MET A 65 -1.77 6.41 30.67
CA MET A 65 -2.86 6.28 29.69
C MET A 65 -3.48 7.64 29.32
N LYS A 66 -3.53 8.58 30.25
CA LYS A 66 -3.95 9.96 29.97
C LYS A 66 -2.99 10.63 29.00
N THR A 67 -1.69 10.60 29.29
CA THR A 67 -0.65 11.21 28.46
C THR A 67 -0.63 10.61 27.05
N ALA A 68 -0.79 9.29 26.93
CA ALA A 68 -0.82 8.61 25.63
C ALA A 68 -2.04 9.03 24.78
N ARG A 69 -3.21 9.20 25.41
CA ARG A 69 -4.43 9.71 24.72
C ARG A 69 -4.25 11.14 24.25
N GLU A 70 -3.75 12.02 25.12
CA GLU A 70 -3.48 13.42 24.77
C GLU A 70 -2.48 13.52 23.60
N TRP A 71 -1.47 12.67 23.58
CA TRP A 71 -0.54 12.59 22.47
C TRP A 71 -1.20 12.08 21.17
N LYS A 72 -2.03 11.03 21.25
CA LYS A 72 -2.81 10.52 20.11
C LYS A 72 -3.73 11.59 19.52
N GLU A 73 -4.46 12.30 20.37
CA GLU A 73 -5.36 13.40 19.97
C GLU A 73 -4.59 14.53 19.28
N LEU A 74 -3.42 14.89 19.79
CA LEU A 74 -2.53 15.87 19.16
C LEU A 74 -2.09 15.45 17.74
N LEU A 75 -1.71 14.19 17.55
CA LEU A 75 -1.33 13.68 16.25
C LEU A 75 -2.50 13.67 15.26
N ILE A 76 -3.72 13.44 15.75
CA ILE A 76 -4.96 13.55 14.94
C ILE A 76 -5.20 15.02 14.55
N GLU A 77 -5.07 15.96 15.49
CA GLU A 77 -5.21 17.41 15.23
C GLU A 77 -4.23 17.88 14.15
N TYR A 78 -3.00 17.38 14.18
CA TYR A 78 -1.98 17.70 13.16
C TYR A 78 -2.07 16.83 11.90
N LYS A 79 -3.14 16.03 11.75
CA LYS A 79 -3.38 15.13 10.60
C LYS A 79 -2.31 14.06 10.38
N LEU A 80 -1.41 13.84 11.33
CA LEU A 80 -0.40 12.77 11.30
C LEU A 80 -0.98 11.40 11.62
N LEU A 81 -2.08 11.37 12.38
CA LEU A 81 -2.95 10.20 12.53
C LEU A 81 -4.31 10.59 11.94
N GLN A 82 -4.62 10.11 10.76
CA GLN A 82 -6.00 10.14 10.30
C GLN A 82 -6.80 9.10 11.10
N ASN A 83 -8.09 9.35 11.32
CA ASN A 83 -9.03 8.37 11.91
C ASN A 83 -9.26 7.21 10.91
N ARG A 84 -8.19 6.51 10.56
CA ARG A 84 -8.22 5.34 9.68
C ARG A 84 -8.19 4.06 10.52
N GLU A 85 -9.20 3.90 11.40
CA GLU A 85 -9.42 2.60 12.06
C GLU A 85 -9.95 1.52 11.09
N THR A 86 -10.14 1.82 9.81
CA THR A 86 -10.95 1.00 8.90
C THR A 86 -10.35 0.70 7.54
N HIS A 87 -9.08 0.91 7.29
CA HIS A 87 -8.55 0.59 5.97
C HIS A 87 -7.75 -0.73 5.95
N LEU A 88 -8.47 -1.82 5.69
CA LEU A 88 -7.95 -3.06 5.09
C LEU A 88 -7.70 -2.88 3.57
N GLY A 89 -7.66 -1.65 3.09
CA GLY A 89 -7.39 -1.28 1.72
C GLY A 89 -5.88 -1.17 1.46
N HIS A 90 -5.49 -1.49 0.26
CA HIS A 90 -4.12 -1.48 -0.28
C HIS A 90 -3.56 -0.06 -0.35
N HIS A 91 -3.33 0.54 0.80
CA HIS A 91 -2.81 1.89 0.86
C HIS A 91 -1.30 1.86 0.65
N ASN A 92 -0.83 2.49 -0.41
CA ASN A 92 0.59 2.79 -0.53
C ASN A 92 1.00 3.64 0.68
N PRO A 93 1.80 3.10 1.64
CA PRO A 93 2.16 3.82 2.87
C PRO A 93 2.98 5.09 2.59
N HIS A 94 3.38 5.30 1.34
CA HIS A 94 4.18 6.44 0.91
C HIS A 94 3.37 7.47 0.08
N ALA A 95 2.09 7.20 -0.20
CA ALA A 95 1.24 8.14 -0.94
C ALA A 95 1.06 9.44 -0.12
N GLY A 96 1.40 10.56 -0.74
CA GLY A 96 1.26 11.88 -0.11
C GLY A 96 2.49 12.41 0.62
N LYS A 97 3.52 11.59 0.86
CA LYS A 97 4.74 12.05 1.54
C LYS A 97 5.47 13.13 0.75
N ARG A 98 6.01 14.09 1.49
CA ARG A 98 6.82 15.21 0.97
C ARG A 98 8.20 15.18 1.62
N LEU A 99 9.17 15.79 0.95
CA LEU A 99 10.53 15.94 1.49
C LEU A 99 10.63 17.22 2.31
N PHE A 100 11.09 17.08 3.54
CA PHE A 100 11.33 18.18 4.47
C PHE A 100 12.81 18.25 4.81
N LYS A 101 13.37 19.46 4.78
CA LYS A 101 14.73 19.72 5.30
C LYS A 101 14.66 19.94 6.80
N THR A 102 15.46 19.23 7.56
CA THR A 102 15.51 19.33 9.01
C THR A 102 16.46 20.43 9.51
N SER A 103 17.27 21.00 8.60
CA SER A 103 18.16 22.12 8.92
C SER A 103 17.32 23.36 9.28
N GLY A 104 17.22 23.67 10.56
CA GLY A 104 16.41 24.79 11.08
C GLY A 104 15.41 24.42 12.18
N THR A 105 15.15 23.16 12.43
CA THR A 105 14.28 22.68 13.53
C THR A 105 14.97 22.65 14.90
N ARG A 106 15.98 23.50 15.12
CA ARG A 106 16.51 23.70 16.48
C ARG A 106 15.45 24.41 17.31
N THR A 107 14.74 23.66 18.15
CA THR A 107 14.13 24.24 19.33
C THR A 107 15.27 24.61 20.28
N SER A 108 15.18 25.73 20.95
CA SER A 108 16.27 26.39 21.68
C SER A 108 16.96 25.56 22.78
N GLU A 109 16.54 24.31 23.01
CA GLU A 109 17.02 23.50 24.14
C GLU A 109 17.36 22.05 23.79
N THR A 110 16.87 21.45 22.70
CA THR A 110 17.15 20.04 22.42
C THR A 110 17.07 19.70 20.92
N ASP A 111 18.17 19.27 20.32
CA ASP A 111 18.21 18.75 18.95
C ASP A 111 17.89 17.24 18.93
N PHE A 112 16.62 16.89 19.13
CA PHE A 112 16.19 15.49 19.16
C PHE A 112 16.47 14.76 17.83
N ILE A 113 16.27 15.43 16.69
CA ILE A 113 16.59 14.84 15.37
C ILE A 113 18.09 14.58 15.24
N GLY A 114 18.92 15.50 15.71
CA GLY A 114 20.38 15.31 15.73
C GLY A 114 20.79 14.15 16.64
N MET A 115 20.16 13.98 17.78
CA MET A 115 20.38 12.84 18.68
C MET A 115 19.99 11.52 18.00
N ILE A 116 18.84 11.47 17.34
CA ILE A 116 18.40 10.29 16.57
C ILE A 116 19.42 9.99 15.46
N ALA A 117 19.83 10.99 14.68
CA ALA A 117 20.79 10.81 13.61
C ALA A 117 22.13 10.27 14.12
N THR A 118 22.60 10.80 15.25
CA THR A 118 23.86 10.36 15.89
C THR A 118 23.75 8.92 16.38
N GLU A 119 22.69 8.56 17.08
CA GLU A 119 22.51 7.23 17.65
C GLU A 119 22.28 6.17 16.59
N THR A 120 21.42 6.46 15.60
CA THR A 120 21.07 5.47 14.57
C THR A 120 22.08 5.40 13.43
N GLY A 121 22.92 6.45 13.25
CA GLY A 121 23.81 6.60 12.11
C GLY A 121 23.08 6.86 10.79
N ILE A 122 21.81 7.29 10.84
CA ILE A 122 20.99 7.62 9.66
C ILE A 122 21.06 9.14 9.43
N ASP A 123 21.37 9.55 8.19
CA ASP A 123 21.36 10.99 7.84
C ASP A 123 19.90 11.47 7.75
N LEU A 124 19.51 12.28 8.70
CA LEU A 124 18.17 12.87 8.81
C LEU A 124 18.09 14.32 8.33
N LYS A 125 19.06 14.83 7.55
CA LYS A 125 19.00 16.21 7.01
C LYS A 125 17.82 16.45 6.08
N THR A 126 17.37 15.41 5.41
CA THR A 126 16.15 15.42 4.60
C THR A 126 15.35 14.18 4.95
N ILE A 127 14.12 14.36 5.37
CA ILE A 127 13.21 13.28 5.71
C ILE A 127 11.94 13.34 4.86
N ALA A 128 11.31 12.19 4.65
CA ALA A 128 9.99 12.07 4.05
C ALA A 128 8.92 12.07 5.14
N ALA A 129 7.84 12.83 4.95
CA ALA A 129 6.70 12.85 5.88
C ALA A 129 5.41 13.20 5.15
N ASP A 130 4.28 12.75 5.67
CA ASP A 130 2.94 13.04 5.11
C ASP A 130 2.55 14.50 5.35
N GLU A 131 2.85 15.02 6.54
CA GLU A 131 2.51 16.35 6.98
C GLU A 131 3.68 17.01 7.75
N ASP A 132 3.51 18.27 8.13
CA ASP A 132 4.50 19.02 8.90
C ASP A 132 4.68 18.43 10.31
N TYR A 133 5.74 17.66 10.49
CA TYR A 133 6.12 17.04 11.77
C TYR A 133 6.80 18.01 12.75
N THR A 134 7.14 19.23 12.35
CA THR A 134 7.83 20.20 13.21
C THR A 134 7.00 20.58 14.42
N LYS A 135 5.67 20.71 14.25
CA LYS A 135 4.74 21.04 15.32
C LYS A 135 4.66 19.96 16.42
N PRO A 136 4.43 18.67 16.11
CA PRO A 136 4.43 17.64 17.14
C PRO A 136 5.81 17.43 17.77
N LEU A 137 6.92 17.61 17.04
CA LEU A 137 8.26 17.57 17.63
C LEU A 137 8.49 18.74 18.60
N ALA A 138 8.06 19.95 18.24
CA ALA A 138 8.12 21.11 19.14
C ALA A 138 7.27 20.89 20.40
N LYS A 139 6.10 20.27 20.25
CA LYS A 139 5.23 19.93 21.39
C LYS A 139 5.88 18.86 22.28
N LEU A 140 6.49 17.84 21.69
CA LEU A 140 7.25 16.83 22.43
C LEU A 140 8.38 17.47 23.24
N ALA A 141 9.14 18.39 22.63
CA ALA A 141 10.21 19.13 23.29
C ALA A 141 9.69 20.03 24.44
N ALA A 142 8.46 20.52 24.33
CA ALA A 142 7.83 21.35 25.37
C ALA A 142 7.35 20.56 26.60
N TYR A 143 7.18 19.24 26.50
CA TYR A 143 6.74 18.42 27.63
C TYR A 143 7.72 18.47 28.80
N ASP A 144 7.21 18.38 30.03
CA ASP A 144 8.03 18.20 31.22
C ASP A 144 8.61 16.78 31.30
N LEU A 145 9.58 16.60 32.17
CA LEU A 145 10.29 15.31 32.33
C LEU A 145 9.33 14.17 32.74
N THR A 146 8.32 14.46 33.53
CA THR A 146 7.33 13.48 34.01
C THR A 146 6.47 13.00 32.84
N THR A 147 5.97 13.91 32.05
CA THR A 147 5.18 13.63 30.85
C THR A 147 5.98 12.81 29.82
N LEU A 148 7.24 13.17 29.57
CA LEU A 148 8.13 12.42 28.69
C LEU A 148 8.37 10.99 29.19
N LYS A 149 8.58 10.80 30.50
CA LYS A 149 8.72 9.47 31.11
C LYS A 149 7.45 8.62 30.96
N GLN A 150 6.28 9.23 31.16
CA GLN A 150 4.99 8.53 30.98
C GLN A 150 4.78 8.10 29.53
N LEU A 151 5.02 8.99 28.59
CA LEU A 151 4.87 8.71 27.17
C LEU A 151 5.83 7.61 26.70
N THR A 152 7.10 7.68 27.11
CA THR A 152 8.11 6.65 26.80
C THR A 152 7.72 5.29 27.38
N LYS A 153 7.27 5.24 28.62
CA LYS A 153 6.79 4.01 29.26
C LYS A 153 5.60 3.40 28.48
N TYR A 154 4.67 4.26 28.03
CA TYR A 154 3.54 3.79 27.23
C TYR A 154 4.03 3.05 25.98
N PHE A 155 4.89 3.67 25.17
CA PHE A 155 5.35 3.08 23.91
C PHE A 155 6.17 1.81 24.10
N ILE A 156 7.00 1.74 25.14
CA ILE A 156 7.72 0.52 25.48
C ILE A 156 6.75 -0.62 25.79
N VAL A 157 5.78 -0.40 26.68
CA VAL A 157 4.81 -1.43 27.05
C VAL A 157 3.88 -1.77 25.89
N ASN A 158 3.42 -0.77 25.13
CA ASN A 158 2.55 -0.98 23.97
C ASN A 158 3.20 -1.88 22.90
N ARG A 159 4.50 -1.73 22.67
CA ARG A 159 5.24 -2.63 21.79
C ARG A 159 5.41 -4.02 22.39
N ASP A 160 5.87 -4.07 23.64
CA ASP A 160 6.38 -5.30 24.26
C ASP A 160 5.27 -6.18 24.81
N PHE A 161 4.12 -5.60 25.17
CA PHE A 161 3.03 -6.30 25.85
C PHE A 161 2.63 -7.60 25.14
N LYS A 162 2.52 -7.56 23.82
CA LYS A 162 2.15 -8.74 23.02
C LYS A 162 3.21 -9.85 23.01
N TYR A 163 4.45 -9.54 23.39
CA TYR A 163 5.57 -10.49 23.44
C TYR A 163 5.92 -10.93 24.87
N LEU A 164 5.33 -10.28 25.90
CA LEU A 164 5.59 -10.63 27.29
C LEU A 164 4.85 -11.91 27.69
N PRO A 165 5.45 -12.78 28.52
CA PRO A 165 4.80 -13.97 29.07
C PRO A 165 3.80 -13.58 30.17
N VAL A 166 2.76 -12.83 29.80
CA VAL A 166 1.64 -12.54 30.71
C VAL A 166 0.77 -13.78 30.86
N ALA A 167 0.23 -13.98 32.07
CA ALA A 167 -0.61 -15.14 32.35
C ALA A 167 -1.76 -15.26 31.34
N PRO A 168 -2.00 -16.46 30.78
CA PRO A 168 -3.03 -16.64 29.76
C PRO A 168 -4.39 -16.20 30.27
N LYS A 169 -5.06 -15.32 29.54
CA LYS A 169 -6.46 -14.96 29.77
C LYS A 169 -7.35 -15.84 28.89
N ASN A 170 -8.50 -16.25 29.40
CA ASN A 170 -9.55 -16.95 28.63
C ASN A 170 -9.15 -18.29 28.00
N GLY A 171 -8.46 -19.17 28.74
CA GLY A 171 -8.17 -20.53 28.31
C GLY A 171 -7.07 -20.69 27.26
N ASN A 172 -6.42 -19.62 26.82
CA ASN A 172 -5.26 -19.72 25.95
C ASN A 172 -4.06 -20.32 26.70
N THR A 173 -3.42 -21.31 26.12
CA THR A 173 -2.18 -21.87 26.65
C THR A 173 -0.99 -20.99 26.32
N LEU A 174 0.09 -21.08 27.11
CA LEU A 174 1.34 -20.40 26.79
C LEU A 174 1.86 -20.77 25.38
N ALA A 175 1.64 -22.01 24.95
CA ALA A 175 1.98 -22.45 23.59
C ALA A 175 1.16 -21.75 22.52
N SER A 176 -0.15 -21.53 22.72
CA SER A 176 -0.99 -20.81 21.75
C SER A 176 -0.63 -19.32 21.69
N LEU A 177 -0.24 -18.71 22.82
CA LEU A 177 0.25 -17.33 22.84
C LEU A 177 1.59 -17.20 22.12
N LYS A 178 2.56 -18.10 22.39
CA LYS A 178 3.85 -18.12 21.66
C LYS A 178 3.64 -18.25 20.15
N ARG A 179 2.74 -19.14 19.73
CA ARG A 179 2.39 -19.31 18.31
C ARG A 179 1.81 -18.04 17.71
N SER A 180 0.90 -17.37 18.41
CA SER A 180 0.32 -16.10 18.00
C SER A 180 1.39 -15.02 17.87
N TYR A 181 2.36 -14.97 18.77
CA TYR A 181 3.46 -14.00 18.73
C TYR A 181 4.40 -14.21 17.53
N ILE A 182 4.76 -15.47 17.25
CA ILE A 182 5.57 -15.81 16.08
C ILE A 182 4.83 -15.38 14.80
N ILE A 183 3.54 -15.73 14.68
CA ILE A 183 2.72 -15.34 13.51
C ILE A 183 2.65 -13.81 13.38
N THR A 184 2.51 -13.08 14.49
CA THR A 184 2.50 -11.61 14.46
C THR A 184 3.85 -11.05 14.02
N ALA A 185 4.96 -11.60 14.53
CA ALA A 185 6.30 -11.18 14.13
C ALA A 185 6.59 -11.50 12.66
N CYS A 186 6.11 -12.66 12.17
CA CYS A 186 6.20 -13.02 10.75
C CYS A 186 5.44 -12.04 9.82
N LYS A 187 4.33 -11.50 10.31
CA LYS A 187 3.51 -10.53 9.57
C LYS A 187 3.98 -9.08 9.71
N ASP A 188 4.91 -8.81 10.61
CA ASP A 188 5.49 -7.49 10.74
C ASP A 188 6.39 -7.22 9.54
N GLN A 189 5.91 -6.38 8.64
CA GLN A 189 6.57 -6.02 7.38
C GLN A 189 7.98 -5.47 7.55
N TYR A 190 8.33 -5.02 8.76
CA TYR A 190 9.67 -4.53 9.09
C TYR A 190 10.53 -5.59 9.79
N SER A 191 10.12 -6.86 9.82
CA SER A 191 10.90 -7.89 10.49
C SER A 191 11.73 -8.72 9.51
N GLY A 192 12.99 -9.00 9.87
CA GLY A 192 13.84 -9.92 9.10
C GLY A 192 13.21 -11.31 8.97
N LEU A 193 12.31 -11.69 9.88
CA LEU A 193 11.56 -12.93 9.78
C LEU A 193 10.56 -12.91 8.63
N ASN A 194 9.90 -11.77 8.36
CA ASN A 194 9.05 -11.61 7.18
C ASN A 194 9.88 -11.72 5.88
N THR A 195 11.07 -11.12 5.86
CA THR A 195 11.99 -11.23 4.72
C THR A 195 12.37 -12.69 4.47
N SER A 196 12.76 -13.44 5.51
CA SER A 196 13.10 -14.86 5.41
C SER A 196 11.92 -15.72 4.93
N MET A 197 10.72 -15.46 5.46
CA MET A 197 9.50 -16.15 5.02
C MET A 197 9.15 -15.83 3.57
N SER A 198 9.23 -14.56 3.18
CA SER A 198 8.98 -14.11 1.82
C SER A 198 9.99 -14.72 0.87
N HIS A 199 11.27 -14.79 1.24
CA HIS A 199 12.32 -15.44 0.44
C HIS A 199 12.00 -16.94 0.23
N THR A 200 11.77 -17.67 1.31
CA THR A 200 11.42 -19.09 1.23
C THR A 200 10.18 -19.33 0.37
N TYR A 201 9.13 -18.54 0.57
CA TYR A 201 7.89 -18.64 -0.21
C TYR A 201 8.15 -18.38 -1.69
N VAL A 202 8.91 -17.37 -2.02
CA VAL A 202 9.20 -16.97 -3.41
C VAL A 202 10.01 -18.05 -4.14
N GLU A 203 11.04 -18.60 -3.50
CA GLU A 203 11.85 -19.66 -4.09
C GLU A 203 11.05 -20.95 -4.36
N GLU A 204 10.05 -21.25 -3.53
CA GLU A 204 9.18 -22.42 -3.71
C GLU A 204 8.06 -22.19 -4.75
N ILE A 205 7.54 -20.96 -4.87
CA ILE A 205 6.30 -20.69 -5.61
C ILE A 205 6.55 -20.00 -6.96
N VAL A 206 7.54 -19.13 -7.07
CA VAL A 206 7.76 -18.37 -8.31
C VAL A 206 8.36 -19.24 -9.41
N ASN A 207 7.57 -19.45 -10.44
CA ASN A 207 8.00 -20.09 -11.66
C ASN A 207 8.50 -19.05 -12.66
N GLU A 208 9.76 -19.17 -13.12
CA GLU A 208 10.36 -18.21 -14.08
C GLU A 208 9.59 -18.14 -15.40
N THR A 209 8.96 -19.24 -15.84
CA THR A 209 8.08 -19.22 -17.02
C THR A 209 6.86 -18.35 -16.80
N ALA A 210 6.23 -18.41 -15.62
CA ALA A 210 5.10 -17.55 -15.25
C ALA A 210 5.55 -16.08 -15.18
N LYS A 211 6.68 -15.79 -14.52
CA LYS A 211 7.27 -14.46 -14.44
C LYS A 211 7.54 -13.88 -15.83
N THR A 212 8.15 -14.66 -16.73
CA THR A 212 8.42 -14.25 -18.11
C THR A 212 7.14 -13.94 -18.87
N ALA A 213 6.13 -14.80 -18.77
CA ALA A 213 4.85 -14.61 -19.44
C ALA A 213 4.07 -13.37 -18.92
N VAL A 214 4.12 -13.13 -17.62
CA VAL A 214 3.48 -11.96 -17.02
C VAL A 214 4.21 -10.67 -17.40
N ASN A 215 5.53 -10.65 -17.45
CA ASN A 215 6.30 -9.52 -17.97
C ASN A 215 6.00 -9.24 -19.45
N ALA A 216 5.89 -10.27 -20.27
CA ALA A 216 5.48 -10.11 -21.68
C ALA A 216 4.06 -9.53 -21.80
N MET A 217 3.12 -10.01 -20.98
CA MET A 217 1.77 -9.46 -20.91
C MET A 217 1.77 -7.98 -20.50
N PHE A 218 2.58 -7.59 -19.52
CA PHE A 218 2.73 -6.18 -19.14
C PHE A 218 3.16 -5.31 -20.33
N GLU A 219 4.10 -5.77 -21.13
CA GLU A 219 4.54 -5.04 -22.34
C GLU A 219 3.43 -4.96 -23.40
N ASP A 220 2.65 -6.01 -23.60
CA ASP A 220 1.51 -6.01 -24.52
C ASP A 220 0.44 -5.00 -24.06
N LEU A 221 0.14 -4.97 -22.76
CA LEU A 221 -0.80 -4.00 -22.17
C LEU A 221 -0.26 -2.58 -22.30
N ARG A 222 1.03 -2.37 -22.01
CA ARG A 222 1.69 -1.07 -22.13
C ARG A 222 1.63 -0.53 -23.56
N GLN A 223 1.92 -1.38 -24.54
CA GLN A 223 1.81 -1.01 -25.96
C GLN A 223 0.36 -0.65 -26.33
N THR A 224 -0.61 -1.42 -25.86
CA THR A 224 -2.04 -1.14 -26.10
C THR A 224 -2.47 0.17 -25.44
N PHE A 225 -2.02 0.43 -24.21
CA PHE A 225 -2.34 1.69 -23.52
C PHE A 225 -1.71 2.90 -24.22
N ARG A 226 -0.47 2.75 -24.72
CA ARG A 226 0.18 3.78 -25.58
C ARG A 226 -0.72 4.15 -26.75
N GLU A 227 -1.17 3.16 -27.53
CA GLU A 227 -2.03 3.41 -28.70
C GLU A 227 -3.36 4.06 -28.31
N ARG A 228 -3.92 3.70 -27.15
CA ARG A 228 -5.13 4.34 -26.61
C ARG A 228 -4.90 5.81 -26.28
N ILE A 229 -3.80 6.14 -25.62
CA ILE A 229 -3.42 7.54 -25.33
C ILE A 229 -3.21 8.32 -26.65
N GLU A 230 -2.51 7.75 -27.63
CA GLU A 230 -2.24 8.40 -28.91
C GLU A 230 -3.52 8.74 -29.67
N ARG A 231 -4.50 7.82 -29.72
CA ARG A 231 -5.80 8.04 -30.40
C ARG A 231 -6.87 8.72 -29.54
N ASN A 232 -6.58 9.00 -28.26
CA ASN A 232 -7.52 9.68 -27.38
C ASN A 232 -7.94 11.04 -27.95
N LYS A 233 -9.26 11.34 -27.94
CA LYS A 233 -9.82 12.51 -28.65
C LYS A 233 -9.90 13.77 -27.79
N TRP A 234 -9.90 13.63 -26.46
CA TRP A 234 -10.07 14.77 -25.56
C TRP A 234 -8.74 15.28 -24.97
N LEU A 235 -7.67 14.49 -25.00
CA LEU A 235 -6.33 14.91 -24.59
C LEU A 235 -5.65 15.75 -25.66
N SER A 236 -5.08 16.87 -25.24
CA SER A 236 -4.18 17.67 -26.09
C SER A 236 -2.86 16.94 -26.36
N THR A 237 -2.15 17.34 -27.41
CA THR A 237 -0.83 16.80 -27.76
C THR A 237 0.17 16.96 -26.60
N ALA A 238 0.12 18.09 -25.88
CA ALA A 238 1.03 18.35 -24.76
C ALA A 238 0.82 17.33 -23.62
N THR A 239 -0.43 17.09 -23.20
CA THR A 239 -0.74 16.12 -22.17
C THR A 239 -0.45 14.69 -22.64
N LYS A 240 -0.78 14.34 -23.89
CA LYS A 240 -0.41 13.03 -24.47
C LYS A 240 1.10 12.76 -24.39
N THR A 241 1.92 13.74 -24.75
CA THR A 241 3.39 13.59 -24.68
C THR A 241 3.84 13.25 -23.26
N LYS A 242 3.29 13.90 -22.24
CA LYS A 242 3.62 13.65 -20.84
C LYS A 242 3.08 12.32 -20.33
N ALA A 243 1.86 11.95 -20.73
CA ALA A 243 1.27 10.65 -20.43
C ALA A 243 2.11 9.50 -21.02
N LEU A 244 2.54 9.64 -22.27
CA LEU A 244 3.41 8.65 -22.94
C LEU A 244 4.79 8.59 -22.30
N GLU A 245 5.37 9.72 -21.88
CA GLU A 245 6.61 9.74 -21.12
C GLU A 245 6.46 8.94 -19.82
N LYS A 246 5.36 9.15 -19.08
CA LYS A 246 5.09 8.44 -17.83
C LYS A 246 4.89 6.94 -18.06
N LEU A 247 4.09 6.55 -19.04
CA LEU A 247 3.87 5.15 -19.39
C LEU A 247 5.16 4.44 -19.82
N ASN A 248 6.03 5.14 -20.58
CA ASN A 248 7.32 4.58 -21.01
C ASN A 248 8.30 4.34 -19.88
N LYS A 249 8.27 5.20 -18.85
CA LYS A 249 9.12 5.07 -17.66
C LYS A 249 8.54 4.14 -16.59
N MET A 250 7.29 3.70 -16.75
CA MET A 250 6.67 2.77 -15.82
C MET A 250 7.41 1.43 -15.86
N VAL A 251 7.74 0.90 -14.69
CA VAL A 251 8.41 -0.40 -14.55
C VAL A 251 7.52 -1.36 -13.77
N ILE A 252 7.81 -2.66 -13.87
CA ILE A 252 7.16 -3.70 -13.07
C ILE A 252 8.20 -4.47 -12.27
N TYR A 253 7.95 -4.64 -10.99
CA TYR A 253 8.66 -5.57 -10.12
C TYR A 253 7.80 -6.81 -9.96
N CYS A 254 8.19 -7.88 -10.66
CA CYS A 254 7.37 -9.07 -10.85
C CYS A 254 7.83 -10.23 -9.96
N GLY A 255 7.10 -10.48 -8.90
CA GLY A 255 7.18 -11.68 -8.07
C GLY A 255 8.37 -11.76 -7.13
N LYS A 256 9.58 -11.52 -7.61
CA LYS A 256 10.82 -11.58 -6.81
C LYS A 256 11.88 -10.59 -7.31
N PRO A 257 12.78 -10.13 -6.43
CA PRO A 257 13.94 -9.34 -6.84
C PRO A 257 14.90 -10.17 -7.68
N GLU A 258 15.80 -9.51 -8.42
CA GLU A 258 16.86 -10.19 -9.16
C GLU A 258 17.88 -10.87 -8.23
N ALA A 259 18.11 -10.28 -7.05
CA ALA A 259 18.99 -10.83 -6.03
C ALA A 259 18.43 -10.54 -4.63
N TRP A 260 18.44 -11.56 -3.77
CA TRP A 260 18.08 -11.43 -2.36
C TRP A 260 19.23 -10.86 -1.55
N ASN A 261 18.91 -9.96 -0.65
CA ASN A 261 19.88 -9.52 0.35
C ASN A 261 19.72 -10.37 1.63
N THR A 262 20.52 -11.40 1.75
CA THR A 262 20.50 -12.32 2.89
C THR A 262 20.91 -11.68 4.22
N GLU A 263 21.53 -10.49 4.20
CA GLU A 263 21.81 -9.74 5.43
C GLU A 263 20.53 -9.23 6.10
N TRP A 264 19.44 -9.16 5.36
CA TRP A 264 18.13 -8.72 5.86
C TRP A 264 17.25 -9.87 6.38
N GLU A 265 17.69 -11.09 6.20
CA GLU A 265 17.01 -12.26 6.75
C GLU A 265 17.26 -12.40 8.25
N ALA A 266 16.29 -13.03 8.93
CA ALA A 266 16.45 -13.38 10.33
C ALA A 266 17.65 -14.29 10.50
N LYS A 267 18.60 -13.89 11.34
CA LYS A 267 19.71 -14.75 11.72
C LYS A 267 19.22 -15.81 12.69
N ASP A 268 19.87 -16.99 12.67
CA ASP A 268 19.57 -18.07 13.59
C ASP A 268 19.58 -17.55 15.03
N PRO A 269 18.47 -17.62 15.75
CA PRO A 269 18.36 -17.01 17.07
C PRO A 269 19.22 -17.77 18.07
N GLN A 270 20.33 -17.18 18.43
CA GLN A 270 21.20 -17.65 19.52
C GLN A 270 20.54 -17.47 20.90
N LYS A 271 19.31 -16.96 20.95
CA LYS A 271 18.61 -16.56 22.16
C LYS A 271 17.41 -17.43 22.45
N THR A 272 17.19 -17.68 23.72
CA THR A 272 16.26 -18.71 24.22
C THR A 272 14.83 -18.22 24.44
N THR A 273 14.57 -16.92 24.44
CA THR A 273 13.24 -16.36 24.67
C THR A 273 12.66 -15.71 23.42
N ALA A 274 11.34 -15.84 23.24
CA ALA A 274 10.62 -15.17 22.14
C ALA A 274 10.79 -13.63 22.18
N TYR A 275 10.90 -13.07 23.39
CA TYR A 275 11.12 -11.64 23.58
C TYR A 275 12.49 -11.20 23.05
N ASP A 276 13.56 -11.93 23.41
CA ASP A 276 14.91 -11.61 22.93
C ASP A 276 15.00 -11.72 21.39
N MET A 277 14.36 -12.73 20.80
CA MET A 277 14.27 -12.88 19.34
C MET A 277 13.61 -11.67 18.69
N VAL A 278 12.51 -11.20 19.26
CA VAL A 278 11.80 -10.01 18.75
C VAL A 278 12.65 -8.76 18.88
N CYS A 279 13.37 -8.58 19.98
CA CYS A 279 14.30 -7.45 20.15
C CYS A 279 15.43 -7.47 19.10
N ASP A 280 15.97 -8.64 18.80
CA ASP A 280 17.00 -8.77 17.75
C ASP A 280 16.44 -8.46 16.36
N LEU A 281 15.23 -8.91 16.05
CA LEU A 281 14.55 -8.59 14.78
C LEU A 281 14.33 -7.08 14.63
N PHE A 282 13.92 -6.39 15.68
CA PHE A 282 13.73 -4.93 15.62
C PHE A 282 15.07 -4.18 15.46
N ALA A 283 16.13 -4.63 16.13
CA ALA A 283 17.47 -4.06 15.93
C ALA A 283 17.98 -4.28 14.49
N GLN A 284 17.68 -5.45 13.91
CA GLN A 284 17.98 -5.75 12.52
C GLN A 284 17.23 -4.81 11.56
N ASN A 285 15.96 -4.49 11.83
CA ASN A 285 15.20 -3.54 11.01
C ASN A 285 15.82 -2.16 10.92
N VAL A 286 16.38 -1.64 12.02
CA VAL A 286 17.10 -0.36 11.97
C VAL A 286 18.35 -0.49 11.08
N SER A 287 19.04 -1.62 11.12
CA SER A 287 20.17 -1.89 10.24
C SER A 287 19.76 -1.95 8.77
N ILE A 288 18.67 -2.64 8.44
CA ILE A 288 18.09 -2.70 7.10
C ILE A 288 17.71 -1.29 6.63
N THR A 289 16.95 -0.55 7.45
CA THR A 289 16.56 0.82 7.15
C THR A 289 17.76 1.69 6.81
N ARG A 290 18.84 1.58 7.60
CA ARG A 290 20.09 2.31 7.35
C ARG A 290 20.73 1.91 6.02
N SER A 291 20.78 0.62 5.70
CA SER A 291 21.38 0.12 4.46
C SER A 291 20.61 0.57 3.21
N LEU A 292 19.31 0.79 3.33
CA LEU A 292 18.45 1.28 2.24
C LEU A 292 18.56 2.79 2.01
N MET A 293 18.92 3.56 3.05
CA MET A 293 18.93 5.02 2.96
C MET A 293 19.87 5.52 1.87
N ASN A 294 19.40 6.53 1.13
CA ASN A 294 20.12 7.16 0.03
C ASN A 294 20.44 6.25 -1.17
N GLN A 295 19.95 5.03 -1.18
CA GLN A 295 20.09 4.13 -2.31
C GLN A 295 19.16 4.57 -3.46
N THR A 296 19.65 4.40 -4.69
CA THR A 296 18.91 4.70 -5.93
C THR A 296 18.83 3.50 -6.86
N SER A 297 19.36 2.35 -6.47
CA SER A 297 19.30 1.14 -7.27
C SER A 297 17.86 0.62 -7.33
N GLU A 298 17.47 0.04 -8.47
CA GLU A 298 16.17 -0.60 -8.62
C GLU A 298 15.96 -1.70 -7.57
N THR A 299 17.02 -2.45 -7.25
CA THR A 299 16.99 -3.46 -6.20
C THR A 299 16.66 -2.86 -4.83
N ALA A 300 17.29 -1.74 -4.44
CA ALA A 300 17.01 -1.10 -3.16
C ALA A 300 15.58 -0.54 -3.09
N MET A 301 15.09 0.04 -4.18
CA MET A 301 13.70 0.51 -4.27
C MET A 301 12.71 -0.65 -4.21
N PHE A 302 12.98 -1.73 -4.93
CA PHE A 302 12.19 -2.95 -4.86
C PHE A 302 12.10 -3.48 -3.43
N TYR A 303 13.21 -3.61 -2.74
CA TYR A 303 13.23 -4.10 -1.36
C TYR A 303 12.51 -3.18 -0.38
N SER A 304 12.61 -1.85 -0.54
CA SER A 304 11.92 -0.93 0.35
C SER A 304 10.40 -0.92 0.15
N ASP A 305 9.90 -1.15 -1.08
CA ASP A 305 8.47 -1.29 -1.36
C ASP A 305 7.98 -2.73 -1.15
N TRP A 306 8.78 -3.72 -1.52
CA TRP A 306 8.39 -5.13 -1.53
C TRP A 306 8.60 -5.82 -0.18
N VAL A 307 9.66 -5.49 0.56
CA VAL A 307 9.90 -5.99 1.94
C VAL A 307 8.84 -5.47 2.90
N LEU A 308 8.22 -4.34 2.60
CA LEU A 308 7.09 -3.80 3.36
C LEU A 308 5.78 -4.58 3.10
N GLN A 309 5.73 -5.42 2.07
CA GLN A 309 4.58 -6.26 1.72
C GLN A 309 4.97 -7.74 1.84
N ASN A 310 4.06 -8.54 2.34
CA ASN A 310 4.29 -9.97 2.46
C ASN A 310 4.18 -10.64 1.09
N ALA A 311 5.24 -11.24 0.58
CA ALA A 311 5.28 -11.87 -0.75
C ALA A 311 4.20 -12.94 -0.96
N TYR A 312 3.72 -13.54 0.12
CA TYR A 312 2.67 -14.56 0.15
C TYR A 312 1.24 -13.99 0.19
N GLU A 313 1.07 -12.68 0.27
CA GLU A 313 -0.24 -12.06 0.13
C GLU A 313 -0.65 -11.96 -1.33
N ALA A 314 -1.93 -12.24 -1.61
CA ALA A 314 -2.49 -12.05 -2.96
C ALA A 314 -2.77 -10.57 -3.17
N ASN A 315 -1.73 -9.84 -3.55
CA ASN A 315 -1.77 -8.40 -3.72
C ASN A 315 -0.85 -7.90 -4.83
N ALA A 316 -1.25 -6.79 -5.44
CA ALA A 316 -0.43 -5.95 -6.30
C ALA A 316 -0.76 -4.48 -6.00
N PHE A 317 0.13 -3.57 -6.33
CA PHE A 317 -0.13 -2.15 -6.17
C PHE A 317 0.76 -1.31 -7.10
N TYR A 318 0.28 -0.12 -7.43
CA TYR A 318 1.05 0.88 -8.16
C TYR A 318 1.72 1.86 -7.20
N SER A 319 3.04 1.96 -7.27
CA SER A 319 3.83 2.93 -6.51
C SER A 319 3.88 4.27 -7.24
N LEU A 320 3.15 5.26 -6.72
CA LEU A 320 3.05 6.61 -7.29
C LEU A 320 4.42 7.28 -7.42
N GLN A 321 5.25 7.17 -6.37
CA GLN A 321 6.55 7.82 -6.27
C GLN A 321 7.64 7.14 -7.10
N ASN A 322 7.47 5.87 -7.43
CA ASN A 322 8.42 5.09 -8.22
C ASN A 322 7.97 4.92 -9.67
N ASN A 323 6.74 5.29 -9.98
CA ASN A 323 6.10 4.99 -11.26
C ASN A 323 6.27 3.50 -11.62
N ALA A 324 5.92 2.64 -10.68
CA ALA A 324 6.18 1.22 -10.74
C ALA A 324 4.99 0.38 -10.30
N ILE A 325 4.77 -0.75 -10.93
CA ILE A 325 3.86 -1.80 -10.46
C ILE A 325 4.67 -2.78 -9.61
N ILE A 326 4.16 -3.08 -8.41
CA ILE A 326 4.69 -4.10 -7.53
C ILE A 326 3.73 -5.28 -7.56
N LEU A 327 4.16 -6.39 -8.13
CA LEU A 327 3.38 -7.62 -8.22
C LEU A 327 3.95 -8.66 -7.27
N LEU A 328 3.21 -8.99 -6.20
CA LEU A 328 3.67 -9.99 -5.23
C LEU A 328 3.65 -11.41 -5.81
N ALA A 329 4.50 -12.27 -5.26
CA ALA A 329 4.77 -13.60 -5.80
C ALA A 329 3.51 -14.50 -5.91
N SER A 330 2.60 -14.41 -4.97
CA SER A 330 1.35 -15.15 -4.98
C SER A 330 0.49 -14.91 -6.22
N ASN A 331 0.59 -13.73 -6.85
CA ASN A 331 -0.13 -13.45 -8.08
C ASN A 331 0.38 -14.24 -9.30
N LEU A 332 1.59 -14.80 -9.22
CA LEU A 332 2.15 -15.65 -10.28
C LEU A 332 1.63 -17.10 -10.25
N THR A 333 0.61 -17.37 -9.43
CA THR A 333 0.00 -18.68 -9.28
C THR A 333 -1.50 -18.64 -9.52
N ALA A 334 -2.10 -19.81 -9.80
CA ALA A 334 -3.56 -19.93 -9.89
C ALA A 334 -4.24 -19.48 -8.58
N PRO A 335 -5.39 -18.82 -8.64
CA PRO A 335 -6.20 -18.56 -9.83
C PRO A 335 -5.88 -17.26 -10.59
N ILE A 336 -4.93 -16.44 -10.10
CA ILE A 336 -4.67 -15.09 -10.67
C ILE A 336 -3.91 -15.23 -12.00
N TYR A 337 -2.81 -15.99 -12.01
CA TYR A 337 -2.16 -16.45 -13.22
C TYR A 337 -2.13 -17.98 -13.25
N ASP A 338 -2.63 -18.58 -14.31
CA ASP A 338 -2.67 -20.03 -14.46
C ASP A 338 -2.09 -20.41 -15.83
N LYS A 339 -0.87 -21.00 -15.81
CA LYS A 339 -0.17 -21.43 -17.03
C LYS A 339 -0.92 -22.49 -17.84
N ASP A 340 -1.84 -23.21 -17.21
CA ASP A 340 -2.61 -24.30 -17.82
C ASP A 340 -3.97 -23.81 -18.37
N LYS A 341 -4.27 -22.52 -18.25
CA LYS A 341 -5.46 -21.88 -18.83
C LYS A 341 -5.17 -21.25 -20.19
N GLU A 342 -6.22 -21.14 -21.00
CA GLU A 342 -6.14 -20.41 -22.27
C GLU A 342 -5.85 -18.91 -22.05
N SER A 343 -5.24 -18.28 -23.05
CA SER A 343 -4.78 -16.88 -22.95
C SER A 343 -5.88 -15.91 -22.55
N PHE A 344 -7.14 -16.12 -23.02
CA PHE A 344 -8.26 -15.25 -22.63
C PHE A 344 -8.45 -15.19 -21.11
N TYR A 345 -8.23 -16.30 -20.40
CA TYR A 345 -8.36 -16.35 -18.95
C TYR A 345 -7.28 -15.47 -18.29
N ASN A 346 -6.02 -15.65 -18.66
CA ASN A 346 -4.92 -14.90 -18.07
C ASN A 346 -4.99 -13.41 -18.41
N TYR A 347 -5.37 -13.04 -19.65
CA TYR A 347 -5.60 -11.63 -19.97
C TYR A 347 -6.81 -11.04 -19.23
N ALA A 348 -7.84 -11.83 -18.96
CA ALA A 348 -9.03 -11.36 -18.23
C ALA A 348 -8.77 -11.25 -16.72
N VAL A 349 -8.05 -12.20 -16.11
CA VAL A 349 -7.79 -12.22 -14.68
C VAL A 349 -6.51 -11.45 -14.36
N MET A 350 -5.34 -11.93 -14.76
CA MET A 350 -4.08 -11.22 -14.50
C MET A 350 -4.01 -9.90 -15.29
N GLY A 351 -4.38 -9.89 -16.54
CA GLY A 351 -4.28 -8.71 -17.40
C GLY A 351 -5.21 -7.57 -16.99
N ALA A 352 -6.51 -7.85 -16.84
CA ALA A 352 -7.49 -6.80 -16.57
C ALA A 352 -7.59 -6.45 -15.08
N THR A 353 -7.67 -7.48 -14.18
CA THR A 353 -7.95 -7.21 -12.76
C THR A 353 -6.69 -6.88 -11.96
N THR A 354 -5.50 -7.07 -12.54
CA THR A 354 -4.22 -6.80 -11.88
C THR A 354 -3.34 -5.88 -12.71
N LEU A 355 -2.65 -6.34 -13.76
CA LEU A 355 -1.66 -5.54 -14.48
C LEU A 355 -2.23 -4.26 -15.09
N GLY A 356 -3.34 -4.35 -15.82
CA GLY A 356 -3.99 -3.21 -16.46
C GLY A 356 -4.61 -2.27 -15.43
N HIS A 357 -5.16 -2.82 -14.35
CA HIS A 357 -5.66 -2.08 -13.20
C HIS A 357 -4.52 -1.26 -12.57
N GLU A 358 -3.41 -1.89 -12.16
CA GLU A 358 -2.26 -1.20 -11.57
C GLU A 358 -1.63 -0.18 -12.53
N MET A 359 -1.54 -0.52 -13.81
CA MET A 359 -1.04 0.42 -14.84
C MET A 359 -1.92 1.66 -14.93
N THR A 360 -3.23 1.50 -14.80
CA THR A 360 -4.20 2.61 -14.87
C THR A 360 -4.15 3.49 -13.64
N HIS A 361 -3.76 2.97 -12.45
CA HIS A 361 -3.50 3.79 -11.27
C HIS A 361 -2.43 4.86 -11.49
N GLY A 362 -1.52 4.67 -12.42
CA GLY A 362 -0.61 5.74 -12.85
C GLY A 362 -1.33 6.97 -13.43
N PHE A 363 -2.59 6.84 -13.82
CA PHE A 363 -3.37 7.82 -14.57
C PHE A 363 -4.78 8.07 -13.99
N ASP A 364 -5.09 7.55 -12.82
CA ASP A 364 -6.35 7.79 -12.12
C ASP A 364 -6.40 9.18 -11.45
N ASN A 365 -7.38 9.43 -10.58
CA ASN A 365 -7.54 10.71 -9.88
C ASN A 365 -6.36 11.06 -8.96
N GLU A 366 -5.61 10.08 -8.46
CA GLU A 366 -4.42 10.27 -7.63
C GLU A 366 -3.15 10.23 -8.46
N GLY A 367 -2.97 9.19 -9.27
CA GLY A 367 -1.79 9.00 -10.11
C GLY A 367 -1.59 10.12 -11.13
N SER A 368 -2.68 10.74 -11.61
CA SER A 368 -2.63 11.89 -12.50
C SER A 368 -1.92 13.12 -11.91
N ASN A 369 -1.70 13.16 -10.59
CA ASN A 369 -0.98 14.23 -9.92
C ASN A 369 0.54 14.00 -9.84
N PHE A 370 1.03 12.83 -10.29
CA PHE A 370 2.44 12.47 -10.28
C PHE A 370 2.98 12.38 -11.70
N ASP A 371 4.15 12.98 -11.92
CA ASP A 371 4.83 12.95 -13.22
C ASP A 371 5.53 11.60 -13.48
N ALA A 372 6.22 11.49 -14.62
CA ALA A 372 6.93 10.31 -15.04
C ALA A 372 8.10 9.88 -14.11
N ASN A 373 8.54 10.75 -13.23
CA ASN A 373 9.60 10.49 -12.25
C ASN A 373 9.06 10.24 -10.82
N GLY A 374 7.73 10.22 -10.66
CA GLY A 374 7.08 10.04 -9.37
C GLY A 374 7.06 11.29 -8.49
N ASN A 375 7.30 12.47 -9.06
CA ASN A 375 7.15 13.72 -8.33
C ASN A 375 5.70 14.21 -8.42
N MET A 376 5.16 14.71 -7.29
CA MET A 376 3.89 15.41 -7.30
C MET A 376 4.05 16.71 -8.09
N ASN A 377 3.46 16.77 -9.27
CA ASN A 377 3.63 17.86 -10.22
C ASN A 377 2.43 17.93 -11.16
N GLU A 378 1.91 19.15 -11.41
CA GLU A 378 0.85 19.35 -12.41
C GLU A 378 1.48 19.33 -13.82
N TRP A 379 1.22 18.27 -14.57
CA TRP A 379 1.74 18.07 -15.92
C TRP A 379 0.65 18.12 -17.01
N TRP A 380 -0.60 18.29 -16.60
CA TRP A 380 -1.75 18.43 -17.50
C TRP A 380 -1.89 19.87 -18.00
N THR A 381 -2.44 20.05 -19.20
CA THR A 381 -2.95 21.37 -19.55
C THR A 381 -4.20 21.68 -18.69
N PRO A 382 -4.46 22.97 -18.37
CA PRO A 382 -5.65 23.31 -17.58
C PRO A 382 -6.97 22.88 -18.23
N ASN A 383 -7.01 22.77 -19.57
CA ASN A 383 -8.19 22.28 -20.27
C ASN A 383 -8.38 20.78 -20.09
N ASP A 384 -7.32 20.00 -20.30
CA ASP A 384 -7.38 18.53 -20.16
C ASP A 384 -7.68 18.14 -18.71
N ARG A 385 -7.15 18.86 -17.73
CA ARG A 385 -7.49 18.66 -16.32
C ARG A 385 -8.99 18.82 -16.07
N ARG A 386 -9.61 19.90 -16.60
CA ARG A 386 -11.05 20.12 -16.47
C ARG A 386 -11.90 19.04 -17.18
N GLU A 387 -11.47 18.57 -18.36
CA GLU A 387 -12.16 17.48 -19.04
C GLU A 387 -12.06 16.17 -18.27
N PHE A 388 -10.89 15.87 -17.70
CA PHE A 388 -10.72 14.71 -16.83
C PHE A 388 -11.62 14.79 -15.58
N GLU A 389 -11.71 15.94 -14.93
CA GLU A 389 -12.60 16.16 -13.79
C GLU A 389 -14.08 15.94 -14.15
N LYS A 390 -14.50 16.31 -15.37
CA LYS A 390 -15.84 16.01 -15.86
C LYS A 390 -16.07 14.49 -16.00
N LEU A 391 -15.10 13.78 -16.55
CA LEU A 391 -15.16 12.31 -16.67
C LEU A 391 -15.20 11.64 -15.29
N GLN A 392 -14.38 12.09 -14.34
CA GLN A 392 -14.42 11.65 -12.94
C GLN A 392 -15.79 11.86 -12.31
N ASN A 393 -16.41 13.03 -12.50
CA ASN A 393 -17.75 13.32 -11.99
C ASN A 393 -18.82 12.41 -12.62
N ARG A 394 -18.71 12.08 -13.91
CA ARG A 394 -19.59 11.10 -14.57
C ARG A 394 -19.41 9.71 -13.95
N MET A 395 -18.18 9.27 -13.69
CA MET A 395 -17.89 8.01 -13.00
C MET A 395 -18.52 7.98 -11.61
N ILE A 396 -18.30 9.02 -10.80
CA ILE A 396 -18.91 9.13 -9.46
C ILE A 396 -20.43 8.98 -9.53
N GLN A 397 -21.09 9.71 -10.44
CA GLN A 397 -22.54 9.66 -10.60
C GLN A 397 -23.04 8.30 -11.08
N HIS A 398 -22.27 7.62 -11.95
CA HIS A 398 -22.59 6.28 -12.40
C HIS A 398 -22.54 5.27 -11.25
N PHE A 399 -21.44 5.22 -10.53
CA PHE A 399 -21.22 4.24 -9.46
C PHE A 399 -22.14 4.49 -8.25
N ASN A 400 -22.47 5.74 -7.91
CA ASN A 400 -23.44 6.06 -6.86
C ASN A 400 -24.83 5.44 -7.07
N LYS A 401 -25.18 5.06 -8.30
CA LYS A 401 -26.46 4.44 -8.63
C LYS A 401 -26.45 2.92 -8.51
N ILE A 402 -25.29 2.30 -8.32
CA ILE A 402 -25.16 0.84 -8.32
C ILE A 402 -25.33 0.31 -6.90
N LYS A 403 -26.38 -0.51 -6.75
CA LYS A 403 -26.72 -1.18 -5.50
C LYS A 403 -26.06 -2.55 -5.46
N TYR A 404 -25.33 -2.85 -4.36
CA TYR A 404 -24.69 -4.16 -4.18
C TYR A 404 -25.30 -5.03 -3.09
N ALA A 405 -26.00 -4.41 -2.12
CA ALA A 405 -26.77 -5.11 -1.07
C ALA A 405 -28.12 -4.43 -0.83
N PRO A 406 -29.08 -5.03 -0.12
CA PRO A 406 -30.37 -4.42 0.19
C PRO A 406 -30.22 -3.06 0.89
N GLY A 407 -30.60 -1.97 0.21
CA GLY A 407 -30.46 -0.60 0.75
C GLY A 407 -29.08 0.03 0.63
N VAL A 408 -28.03 -0.72 0.24
CA VAL A 408 -26.64 -0.25 0.22
C VAL A 408 -26.17 0.04 -1.21
N TYR A 409 -25.67 1.24 -1.42
CA TYR A 409 -25.18 1.73 -2.71
C TYR A 409 -23.66 2.01 -2.62
N THR A 410 -23.00 1.91 -3.76
CA THR A 410 -21.60 2.27 -3.90
C THR A 410 -21.39 3.76 -3.63
N LYS A 411 -20.36 4.11 -2.92
CA LYS A 411 -19.91 5.50 -2.71
C LYS A 411 -18.92 5.88 -3.80
N GLY A 412 -19.44 6.30 -4.95
CA GLY A 412 -18.65 6.50 -6.16
C GLY A 412 -17.48 7.49 -6.03
N LYS A 413 -17.53 8.45 -5.09
CA LYS A 413 -16.41 9.36 -4.80
C LYS A 413 -15.30 8.65 -4.03
N GLN A 414 -15.65 7.81 -3.07
CA GLN A 414 -14.71 7.02 -2.26
C GLN A 414 -13.99 5.98 -3.13
N THR A 415 -14.71 5.35 -4.05
CA THR A 415 -14.20 4.27 -4.91
C THR A 415 -13.74 4.76 -6.29
N LEU A 416 -13.51 6.08 -6.47
CA LEU A 416 -13.27 6.65 -7.80
C LEU A 416 -12.00 6.13 -8.46
N GLY A 417 -10.87 6.13 -7.75
CA GLY A 417 -9.58 5.65 -8.27
C GLY A 417 -9.66 4.21 -8.72
N GLU A 418 -10.22 3.36 -7.86
CA GLU A 418 -10.42 1.94 -8.12
C GLU A 418 -11.34 1.69 -9.32
N ASN A 419 -12.42 2.46 -9.44
CA ASN A 419 -13.33 2.31 -10.57
C ASN A 419 -12.70 2.77 -11.90
N ILE A 420 -11.85 3.79 -11.88
CA ILE A 420 -11.07 4.23 -13.05
C ILE A 420 -10.06 3.15 -13.44
N ALA A 421 -9.35 2.60 -12.45
CA ALA A 421 -8.36 1.55 -12.65
C ALA A 421 -8.99 0.27 -13.22
N ASP A 422 -10.13 -0.16 -12.68
CA ASP A 422 -10.88 -1.32 -13.19
C ASP A 422 -11.36 -1.14 -14.64
N LEU A 423 -11.91 0.03 -14.97
CA LEU A 423 -12.39 0.29 -16.33
C LEU A 423 -11.22 0.33 -17.32
N GLY A 424 -10.16 1.04 -16.99
CA GLY A 424 -8.96 1.12 -17.82
C GLY A 424 -8.31 -0.26 -17.99
N GLY A 425 -8.15 -1.01 -16.90
CA GLY A 425 -7.60 -2.37 -16.92
C GLY A 425 -8.41 -3.31 -17.81
N LEU A 426 -9.74 -3.28 -17.68
CA LEU A 426 -10.66 -4.09 -18.52
C LEU A 426 -10.51 -3.77 -20.00
N GLU A 427 -10.55 -2.49 -20.38
CA GLU A 427 -10.48 -2.06 -21.78
C GLU A 427 -9.10 -2.33 -22.39
N ILE A 428 -8.03 -2.03 -21.68
CA ILE A 428 -6.64 -2.24 -22.14
C ILE A 428 -6.40 -3.74 -22.33
N ALA A 429 -6.74 -4.58 -21.35
CA ALA A 429 -6.49 -6.00 -21.41
C ALA A 429 -7.33 -6.70 -22.47
N TYR A 430 -8.60 -6.34 -22.63
CA TYR A 430 -9.43 -6.89 -23.69
C TYR A 430 -8.86 -6.57 -25.08
N GLU A 431 -8.53 -5.31 -25.34
CA GLU A 431 -7.98 -4.90 -26.62
C GLU A 431 -6.62 -5.54 -26.88
N SER A 432 -5.75 -5.62 -25.86
CA SER A 432 -4.45 -6.28 -25.94
C SER A 432 -4.60 -7.75 -26.28
N TYR A 433 -5.49 -8.47 -25.58
CA TYR A 433 -5.79 -9.86 -25.88
C TYR A 433 -6.26 -10.04 -27.32
N MET A 434 -7.22 -9.24 -27.77
CA MET A 434 -7.80 -9.35 -29.10
C MET A 434 -6.79 -9.09 -30.23
N LYS A 435 -5.69 -8.36 -29.98
CA LYS A 435 -4.57 -8.23 -30.95
C LYS A 435 -3.80 -9.52 -31.13
N THR A 436 -3.72 -10.36 -30.11
CA THR A 436 -3.02 -11.66 -30.19
C THR A 436 -3.84 -12.73 -30.92
N VAL A 437 -5.17 -12.56 -31.01
CA VAL A 437 -6.09 -13.55 -31.57
C VAL A 437 -6.08 -13.52 -33.10
N LYS A 438 -5.45 -14.54 -33.70
CA LYS A 438 -5.44 -14.79 -35.16
C LYS A 438 -6.49 -15.83 -35.49
N ALA A 439 -7.74 -15.44 -35.65
CA ALA A 439 -8.89 -16.33 -35.85
C ALA A 439 -9.97 -15.67 -36.71
N THR A 440 -10.97 -16.45 -37.15
CA THR A 440 -12.17 -15.91 -37.81
C THR A 440 -12.97 -14.98 -36.89
N GLU A 441 -13.81 -14.12 -37.45
CA GLU A 441 -14.63 -13.20 -36.67
C GLU A 441 -15.51 -13.94 -35.65
N ALA A 442 -16.17 -15.01 -36.06
CA ALA A 442 -17.00 -15.83 -35.18
C ALA A 442 -16.22 -16.41 -33.99
N GLU A 443 -14.99 -16.87 -34.23
CA GLU A 443 -14.12 -17.38 -33.17
C GLU A 443 -13.57 -16.25 -32.29
N ARG A 444 -13.23 -15.10 -32.86
CA ARG A 444 -12.86 -13.90 -32.11
C ARG A 444 -13.99 -13.48 -31.18
N ASP A 445 -15.23 -13.50 -31.64
CA ASP A 445 -16.39 -13.18 -30.83
C ASP A 445 -16.64 -14.20 -29.71
N ARG A 446 -16.41 -15.50 -30.00
CA ARG A 446 -16.47 -16.54 -28.97
C ARG A 446 -15.41 -16.27 -27.88
N LEU A 447 -14.17 -16.04 -28.25
CA LEU A 447 -13.06 -15.77 -27.34
C LEU A 447 -13.26 -14.47 -26.57
N GLY A 448 -13.84 -13.43 -27.22
CA GLY A 448 -14.21 -12.18 -26.54
C GLY A 448 -15.25 -12.40 -25.44
N ARG A 449 -16.28 -13.25 -25.71
CA ARG A 449 -17.25 -13.63 -24.67
C ARG A 449 -16.61 -14.40 -23.52
N GLU A 450 -15.68 -15.31 -23.81
CA GLU A 450 -14.96 -16.06 -22.78
C GLU A 450 -14.08 -15.13 -21.92
N PHE A 451 -13.43 -14.13 -22.52
CA PHE A 451 -12.70 -13.11 -21.78
C PHE A 451 -13.59 -12.38 -20.75
N TYR A 452 -14.74 -11.86 -21.16
CA TYR A 452 -15.66 -11.17 -20.23
C TYR A 452 -16.24 -12.11 -19.15
N ARG A 453 -16.45 -13.40 -19.48
CA ARG A 453 -16.86 -14.40 -18.49
C ARG A 453 -15.73 -14.67 -17.47
N ALA A 454 -14.51 -14.83 -17.94
CA ALA A 454 -13.34 -15.04 -17.07
C ALA A 454 -13.10 -13.83 -16.17
N PHE A 455 -13.21 -12.60 -16.71
CA PHE A 455 -13.17 -11.37 -15.91
C PHE A 455 -14.19 -11.37 -14.77
N ALA A 456 -15.45 -11.68 -15.10
CA ALA A 456 -16.51 -11.76 -14.08
C ALA A 456 -16.30 -12.88 -13.07
N GLN A 457 -15.71 -14.01 -13.49
CA GLN A 457 -15.38 -15.13 -12.60
C GLN A 457 -14.21 -14.80 -11.66
N GLY A 458 -13.24 -14.03 -12.11
CA GLY A 458 -12.12 -13.57 -11.28
C GLY A 458 -12.57 -12.76 -10.06
N TRP A 459 -13.67 -12.02 -10.19
CA TRP A 459 -14.27 -11.25 -9.11
C TRP A 459 -15.29 -12.03 -8.25
N LYS A 460 -15.52 -13.31 -8.53
CA LYS A 460 -16.50 -14.11 -7.80
C LYS A 460 -16.07 -14.36 -6.38
N GLN A 461 -16.91 -13.97 -5.42
CA GLN A 461 -16.68 -14.24 -4.00
C GLN A 461 -17.96 -14.61 -3.26
N ASN A 462 -17.80 -15.31 -2.14
CA ASN A 462 -18.82 -15.47 -1.11
C ASN A 462 -18.47 -14.54 0.05
N ALA A 463 -19.41 -13.70 0.46
CA ALA A 463 -19.25 -12.80 1.58
C ALA A 463 -20.36 -12.99 2.60
N THR A 464 -20.01 -13.02 3.89
CA THR A 464 -20.97 -12.91 5.00
C THR A 464 -21.54 -11.48 5.06
N PRO A 465 -22.71 -11.25 5.68
CA PRO A 465 -23.23 -9.90 5.87
C PRO A 465 -22.21 -8.93 6.51
N ASP A 466 -21.44 -9.40 7.48
CA ASP A 466 -20.42 -8.59 8.16
C ASP A 466 -19.29 -8.14 7.21
N LYS A 467 -18.93 -8.99 6.24
CA LYS A 467 -17.97 -8.61 5.19
C LYS A 467 -18.54 -7.63 4.18
N ILE A 468 -19.84 -7.58 3.98
CA ILE A 468 -20.48 -6.62 3.09
C ILE A 468 -20.34 -5.19 3.64
N SER A 469 -20.40 -5.01 4.96
CA SER A 469 -20.22 -3.70 5.60
C SER A 469 -18.82 -3.12 5.41
N ILE A 470 -17.79 -3.93 5.20
CA ILE A 470 -16.42 -3.48 4.96
C ILE A 470 -16.38 -2.58 3.71
N TYR A 471 -17.13 -2.92 2.66
CA TYR A 471 -17.18 -2.13 1.43
C TYR A 471 -17.83 -0.75 1.57
N GLU A 472 -18.45 -0.45 2.69
CA GLU A 472 -18.97 0.89 2.97
C GLU A 472 -17.85 1.89 3.29
N GLU A 473 -16.68 1.40 3.72
CA GLU A 473 -15.53 2.22 4.11
C GLU A 473 -14.28 1.95 3.25
N ASP A 474 -14.31 0.90 2.42
CA ASP A 474 -13.23 0.50 1.53
C ASP A 474 -13.17 1.43 0.30
N GLU A 475 -11.97 1.71 -0.18
CA GLU A 475 -11.75 2.40 -1.46
C GLU A 475 -12.11 1.53 -2.67
N HIS A 476 -12.15 0.20 -2.50
CA HIS A 476 -12.61 -0.73 -3.51
C HIS A 476 -14.13 -0.89 -3.45
N ALA A 477 -14.76 -0.82 -4.62
CA ALA A 477 -16.17 -1.18 -4.74
C ALA A 477 -16.37 -2.69 -4.50
N HIS A 478 -17.55 -3.08 -4.03
CA HIS A 478 -17.92 -4.49 -3.92
C HIS A 478 -17.69 -5.23 -5.26
N PRO A 479 -17.17 -6.47 -5.29
CA PRO A 479 -16.84 -7.21 -6.53
C PRO A 479 -17.95 -7.26 -7.59
N LYS A 480 -19.20 -7.39 -7.16
CA LYS A 480 -20.35 -7.27 -8.07
C LYS A 480 -20.39 -5.92 -8.79
N VAL A 481 -19.97 -4.86 -8.14
CA VAL A 481 -19.94 -3.50 -8.70
C VAL A 481 -18.74 -3.35 -9.62
N ARG A 482 -17.57 -3.88 -9.21
CA ARG A 482 -16.34 -3.89 -10.02
C ARG A 482 -16.58 -4.56 -11.39
N VAL A 483 -17.40 -5.62 -11.45
CA VAL A 483 -17.83 -6.22 -12.72
C VAL A 483 -18.89 -5.38 -13.41
N ASN A 484 -20.06 -5.26 -12.78
CA ASN A 484 -21.25 -4.73 -13.45
C ASN A 484 -21.16 -3.24 -13.78
N GLY A 485 -20.43 -2.48 -12.98
CA GLY A 485 -20.19 -1.05 -13.16
C GLY A 485 -19.24 -0.75 -14.32
N ASN A 486 -18.33 -1.68 -14.64
CA ASN A 486 -17.33 -1.49 -15.68
C ASN A 486 -17.71 -2.14 -17.02
N VAL A 487 -18.22 -3.38 -17.03
CA VAL A 487 -18.58 -4.03 -18.30
C VAL A 487 -19.64 -3.25 -19.08
N ASN A 488 -20.57 -2.58 -18.39
CA ASN A 488 -21.62 -1.79 -19.03
C ASN A 488 -21.14 -0.41 -19.57
N MET A 489 -19.85 -0.09 -19.43
CA MET A 489 -19.21 1.05 -20.08
C MET A 489 -18.52 0.68 -21.39
N THR A 490 -18.28 -0.61 -21.66
CA THR A 490 -17.52 -1.08 -22.84
C THR A 490 -18.44 -1.44 -24.01
N ASP A 491 -18.23 -0.83 -25.18
CA ASP A 491 -19.04 -1.08 -26.38
C ASP A 491 -18.98 -2.54 -26.83
N GLU A 492 -17.82 -3.18 -26.69
CA GLU A 492 -17.58 -4.58 -27.06
C GLU A 492 -18.46 -5.56 -26.28
N TRP A 493 -18.71 -5.30 -24.98
CA TRP A 493 -19.61 -6.14 -24.20
C TRP A 493 -21.02 -6.14 -24.79
N TYR A 494 -21.53 -4.96 -25.19
CA TYR A 494 -22.85 -4.87 -25.85
C TYR A 494 -22.89 -5.62 -27.16
N ARG A 495 -21.88 -5.47 -27.98
CA ARG A 495 -21.75 -6.15 -29.27
C ARG A 495 -21.70 -7.67 -29.10
N LEU A 496 -20.82 -8.17 -28.25
CA LEU A 496 -20.57 -9.59 -28.05
C LEU A 496 -21.75 -10.36 -27.46
N PHE A 497 -22.53 -9.72 -26.60
CA PHE A 497 -23.68 -10.35 -25.93
C PHE A 497 -25.04 -9.90 -26.48
N ASP A 498 -25.05 -9.17 -27.59
CA ASP A 498 -26.26 -8.63 -28.28
C ASP A 498 -27.22 -7.90 -27.31
N ILE A 499 -26.66 -7.04 -26.44
CA ILE A 499 -27.44 -6.36 -25.41
C ILE A 499 -28.03 -5.06 -25.95
N LYS A 500 -29.35 -5.00 -26.06
CA LYS A 500 -30.08 -3.87 -26.60
C LYS A 500 -30.99 -3.17 -25.58
N SER A 501 -31.20 -3.79 -24.42
CA SER A 501 -32.02 -3.27 -23.33
C SER A 501 -31.74 -4.00 -22.02
N GLY A 502 -32.39 -3.60 -20.93
CA GLY A 502 -32.31 -4.27 -19.64
C GLY A 502 -31.71 -3.36 -18.53
N LYS A 503 -31.64 -3.90 -17.30
CA LYS A 503 -31.26 -3.14 -16.11
C LYS A 503 -29.80 -2.61 -16.16
N MET A 504 -28.93 -3.30 -16.89
CA MET A 504 -27.52 -2.90 -17.04
C MET A 504 -27.25 -2.11 -18.33
N TYR A 505 -28.29 -1.94 -19.18
CA TYR A 505 -28.14 -1.22 -20.44
C TYR A 505 -27.81 0.27 -20.19
N LYS A 506 -26.83 0.76 -20.93
CA LYS A 506 -26.48 2.18 -21.06
C LYS A 506 -26.48 2.58 -22.52
N ALA A 507 -27.14 3.69 -22.84
CA ALA A 507 -27.05 4.24 -24.17
C ALA A 507 -25.57 4.61 -24.50
N PRO A 508 -25.13 4.57 -25.76
CA PRO A 508 -23.77 4.89 -26.14
C PRO A 508 -23.25 6.23 -25.58
N SER A 509 -24.12 7.26 -25.51
CA SER A 509 -23.78 8.58 -24.93
C SER A 509 -23.59 8.58 -23.41
N GLU A 510 -24.11 7.57 -22.72
CA GLU A 510 -23.94 7.42 -21.26
C GLU A 510 -22.68 6.65 -20.90
N ARG A 511 -22.10 5.90 -21.84
CA ARG A 511 -20.86 5.14 -21.62
C ARG A 511 -19.69 6.09 -21.40
N ILE A 512 -18.78 5.69 -20.55
CA ILE A 512 -17.63 6.51 -20.16
C ILE A 512 -16.39 5.81 -20.68
N THR A 513 -15.64 6.50 -21.53
CA THR A 513 -14.30 6.09 -21.93
C THR A 513 -13.35 7.17 -21.45
N ILE A 514 -12.34 6.78 -20.67
CA ILE A 514 -11.34 7.71 -20.14
C ILE A 514 -10.10 7.68 -21.02
N TRP A 515 -9.55 6.50 -21.26
CA TRP A 515 -8.30 6.29 -22.00
C TRP A 515 -8.50 5.71 -23.39
#